data_360b00ea583ad56933c724df6cd509f0
#
_entry.id   360b00ea583ad56933c724df6cd509f0
#
_cell.length_a   1.000
_cell.length_b   1.000
_cell.length_c   1.000
_cell.angle_alpha   90.00
_cell.angle_beta   90.00
_cell.angle_gamma   90.00
#
_symmetry.space_group_name_H-M   'P 1'
#
loop_
_entity.id
_entity.type
_entity.pdbx_description
1 polymer ?
#
loop_
_entity_poly.entity_id
_entity_poly.type
_entity_poly.pdbx_seq_one_letter_code
_entity_poly.pdbx_strand_id
1 'polypeptide(L)'
;MRLLALIVAALVLGACGAKTTPPSASTTTPTTTTPSAAAALDCAKPANAAQQVVCGDPHLTDLDHRLQASYQQAVARPGADQAALTAGQDRWATARDGCAQNPEMRTCLVEAYQTRLVQLAIADPATVTPPVVTYRCPADAGPLTAQFYNQFDPPTAVLNWKGNQQILFLEPSGSGARYGRQGSEYWEHQGEVKLELNGTKFVCRAP
;
A
#
# COMPACT_ATOMS: atom_id res chain seq x y z
N MET A 1 13.57 -64.93 -7.22
CA MET A 1 12.76 -66.02 -7.79
C MET A 1 11.86 -65.42 -8.83
N ARG A 2 12.16 -65.81 -10.11
CA ARG A 2 11.24 -66.24 -11.19
C ARG A 2 10.27 -65.16 -11.69
N LEU A 3 10.06 -64.92 -12.94
CA LEU A 3 10.46 -65.33 -14.29
C LEU A 3 9.66 -64.42 -15.22
N LEU A 4 10.33 -63.75 -16.18
CA LEU A 4 10.23 -64.01 -17.63
C LEU A 4 8.82 -64.25 -18.23
N ALA A 5 8.42 -63.38 -19.17
CA ALA A 5 7.99 -63.85 -20.48
C ALA A 5 8.00 -62.73 -21.51
N LEU A 6 8.76 -63.00 -22.58
CA LEU A 6 8.80 -62.37 -23.92
C LEU A 6 7.61 -62.80 -24.76
N ILE A 7 7.23 -62.02 -25.80
CA ILE A 7 6.80 -62.42 -27.19
C ILE A 7 6.58 -61.08 -27.92
N VAL A 8 7.31 -60.59 -28.86
CA VAL A 8 7.70 -60.81 -30.24
C VAL A 8 6.54 -60.70 -31.28
N ALA A 9 6.81 -59.80 -32.25
CA ALA A 9 6.42 -59.69 -33.66
C ALA A 9 4.98 -59.23 -33.98
N ALA A 10 4.72 -58.34 -34.95
CA ALA A 10 5.16 -58.43 -36.37
C ALA A 10 4.96 -57.09 -37.11
N LEU A 11 5.77 -56.87 -38.12
CA LEU A 11 5.72 -55.79 -39.11
C LEU A 11 4.44 -55.78 -39.95
N VAL A 12 3.96 -54.58 -40.34
CA VAL A 12 3.36 -54.36 -41.68
C VAL A 12 3.79 -52.97 -42.16
N LEU A 13 4.46 -52.95 -43.32
CA LEU A 13 4.76 -51.78 -44.12
C LEU A 13 3.49 -51.20 -44.76
N GLY A 14 3.30 -49.89 -44.67
CA GLY A 14 2.34 -49.16 -45.49
C GLY A 14 2.85 -47.76 -45.76
N ALA A 15 3.50 -47.60 -46.92
CA ALA A 15 3.91 -46.28 -47.40
C ALA A 15 2.72 -45.55 -48.03
N CYS A 16 2.34 -44.35 -47.52
CA CYS A 16 1.63 -43.34 -48.27
C CYS A 16 2.11 -41.98 -47.83
N GLY A 17 2.74 -41.27 -48.74
CA GLY A 17 3.26 -39.91 -48.50
C GLY A 17 2.15 -38.89 -48.30
N ALA A 18 2.24 -38.21 -47.21
CA ALA A 18 1.54 -36.93 -47.01
C ALA A 18 2.58 -35.87 -46.62
N LYS A 19 2.66 -34.83 -47.42
CA LYS A 19 3.45 -33.62 -47.13
C LYS A 19 2.92 -33.01 -45.84
N THR A 20 3.61 -33.20 -44.75
CA THR A 20 3.37 -32.49 -43.52
C THR A 20 4.14 -31.17 -43.55
N THR A 21 3.42 -30.09 -43.70
CA THR A 21 3.88 -28.75 -43.43
C THR A 21 4.26 -28.69 -41.93
N PRO A 22 5.43 -28.21 -41.54
CA PRO A 22 5.75 -28.05 -40.12
C PRO A 22 4.83 -27.04 -39.46
N PRO A 23 4.33 -27.29 -38.26
CA PRO A 23 3.56 -26.30 -37.53
C PRO A 23 4.46 -25.10 -37.26
N SER A 24 4.03 -23.92 -37.71
CA SER A 24 4.64 -22.65 -37.30
C SER A 24 4.65 -22.59 -35.77
N ALA A 25 5.83 -22.63 -35.19
CA ALA A 25 6.02 -22.33 -33.78
C ALA A 25 5.55 -20.90 -33.56
N SER A 26 4.39 -20.73 -32.94
CA SER A 26 3.96 -19.45 -32.39
C SER A 26 4.94 -19.10 -31.31
N THR A 27 5.88 -18.22 -31.64
CA THR A 27 6.75 -17.55 -30.66
C THR A 27 5.83 -16.72 -29.78
N THR A 28 5.41 -17.26 -28.66
CA THR A 28 4.77 -16.50 -27.60
C THR A 28 5.85 -15.57 -27.04
N THR A 29 5.91 -14.36 -27.56
CA THR A 29 6.68 -13.28 -26.94
C THR A 29 6.16 -13.17 -25.51
N PRO A 30 7.02 -13.28 -24.47
CA PRO A 30 6.56 -12.98 -23.12
C PRO A 30 6.11 -11.53 -23.14
N THR A 31 4.82 -11.32 -23.01
CA THR A 31 4.27 -10.01 -22.72
C THR A 31 4.88 -9.61 -21.37
N THR A 32 5.94 -8.82 -21.41
CA THR A 32 6.42 -8.10 -20.24
C THR A 32 5.24 -7.22 -19.83
N THR A 33 4.44 -7.69 -18.88
CA THR A 33 3.44 -6.89 -18.23
C THR A 33 4.25 -5.81 -17.52
N THR A 34 4.41 -4.65 -18.16
CA THR A 34 4.84 -3.42 -17.49
C THR A 34 3.93 -3.32 -16.27
N PRO A 35 4.49 -3.20 -15.05
CA PRO A 35 3.66 -3.00 -13.86
C PRO A 35 2.67 -1.90 -14.24
N SER A 36 1.39 -2.18 -14.07
CA SER A 36 0.37 -1.16 -14.25
C SER A 36 0.88 0.02 -13.46
N ALA A 37 1.26 1.08 -14.16
CA ALA A 37 1.47 2.37 -13.53
C ALA A 37 0.08 2.75 -13.01
N ALA A 38 -0.34 2.08 -11.92
CA ALA A 38 -1.60 2.30 -11.30
C ALA A 38 -1.64 3.79 -10.98
N ALA A 39 -2.14 4.47 -12.00
CA ALA A 39 -2.66 5.79 -12.01
C ALA A 39 -1.66 6.94 -11.79
N ALA A 40 -0.67 7.08 -12.65
CA ALA A 40 -0.27 8.44 -13.02
C ALA A 40 -1.55 9.16 -13.48
N LEU A 41 -1.87 10.28 -12.85
CA LEU A 41 -3.06 11.05 -13.21
C LEU A 41 -2.88 11.62 -14.62
N ASP A 42 -3.88 11.42 -15.47
CA ASP A 42 -4.00 12.16 -16.72
C ASP A 42 -4.82 13.43 -16.48
N CYS A 43 -4.14 14.53 -16.14
CA CYS A 43 -4.80 15.80 -15.89
C CYS A 43 -5.42 16.44 -17.16
N ALA A 44 -5.11 15.93 -18.35
CA ALA A 44 -5.82 16.33 -19.56
C ALA A 44 -7.21 15.66 -19.64
N LYS A 45 -7.37 14.49 -18.95
CA LYS A 45 -8.62 13.73 -18.96
C LYS A 45 -8.86 13.04 -17.61
N PRO A 46 -9.14 13.79 -16.54
CA PRO A 46 -9.42 13.20 -15.23
C PRO A 46 -10.66 12.32 -15.27
N ALA A 47 -10.56 11.11 -14.70
CA ALA A 47 -11.60 10.11 -14.78
C ALA A 47 -12.77 10.34 -13.80
N ASN A 48 -12.56 11.14 -12.75
CA ASN A 48 -13.57 11.41 -11.71
C ASN A 48 -13.31 12.74 -11.00
N ALA A 49 -14.22 13.14 -10.09
CA ALA A 49 -14.13 14.39 -9.36
C ALA A 49 -12.90 14.49 -8.45
N ALA A 50 -12.49 13.38 -7.82
CA ALA A 50 -11.30 13.35 -6.98
C ALA A 50 -10.04 13.69 -7.80
N GLN A 51 -9.89 13.09 -8.98
CA GLN A 51 -8.78 13.37 -9.90
C GLN A 51 -8.81 14.81 -10.41
N GLN A 52 -10.00 15.36 -10.68
CA GLN A 52 -10.14 16.77 -11.06
C GLN A 52 -9.63 17.70 -9.95
N VAL A 53 -9.96 17.41 -8.69
CA VAL A 53 -9.48 18.21 -7.55
C VAL A 53 -7.95 18.09 -7.42
N VAL A 54 -7.37 16.89 -7.59
CA VAL A 54 -5.91 16.73 -7.55
C VAL A 54 -5.25 17.56 -8.64
N CYS A 55 -5.76 17.52 -9.86
CA CYS A 55 -5.20 18.27 -10.99
C CYS A 55 -5.34 19.79 -10.87
N GLY A 56 -6.33 20.27 -10.11
CA GLY A 56 -6.58 21.70 -9.88
C GLY A 56 -5.92 22.28 -8.62
N ASP A 57 -5.38 21.43 -7.72
CA ASP A 57 -4.76 21.87 -6.46
C ASP A 57 -3.24 21.66 -6.51
N PRO A 58 -2.42 22.76 -6.46
CA PRO A 58 -0.96 22.64 -6.54
C PRO A 58 -0.35 21.78 -5.46
N HIS A 59 -0.90 21.77 -4.22
CA HIS A 59 -0.41 20.93 -3.14
C HIS A 59 -0.68 19.44 -3.41
N LEU A 60 -1.87 19.10 -3.89
CA LEU A 60 -2.20 17.73 -4.24
C LEU A 60 -1.41 17.23 -5.45
N THR A 61 -1.14 18.10 -6.41
CA THR A 61 -0.28 17.79 -7.56
C THR A 61 1.16 17.50 -7.12
N ASP A 62 1.70 18.27 -6.16
CA ASP A 62 3.01 18.00 -5.56
C ASP A 62 3.03 16.64 -4.84
N LEU A 63 2.01 16.35 -4.04
CA LEU A 63 1.86 15.06 -3.37
C LEU A 63 1.80 13.89 -4.38
N ASP A 64 1.11 14.07 -5.50
CA ASP A 64 1.05 13.06 -6.58
C ASP A 64 2.44 12.81 -7.18
N HIS A 65 3.17 13.88 -7.53
CA HIS A 65 4.52 13.75 -8.06
C HIS A 65 5.47 13.07 -7.07
N ARG A 66 5.42 13.46 -5.79
CA ARG A 66 6.22 12.83 -4.71
C ARG A 66 5.88 11.35 -4.56
N LEU A 67 4.59 11.00 -4.62
CA LEU A 67 4.15 9.61 -4.53
C LEU A 67 4.61 8.78 -5.71
N GLN A 68 4.49 9.29 -6.93
CA GLN A 68 4.98 8.61 -8.13
C GLN A 68 6.49 8.33 -8.03
N ALA A 69 7.28 9.32 -7.64
CA ALA A 69 8.71 9.16 -7.44
C ALA A 69 9.04 8.11 -6.37
N SER A 70 8.36 8.17 -5.21
CA SER A 70 8.57 7.22 -4.11
C SER A 70 8.17 5.80 -4.50
N TYR A 71 7.09 5.63 -5.25
CA TYR A 71 6.66 4.32 -5.75
C TYR A 71 7.67 3.74 -6.74
N GLN A 72 8.13 4.53 -7.70
CA GLN A 72 9.15 4.11 -8.66
C GLN A 72 10.45 3.69 -7.97
N GLN A 73 10.90 4.43 -6.95
CA GLN A 73 12.07 4.07 -6.15
C GLN A 73 11.85 2.75 -5.41
N ALA A 74 10.66 2.55 -4.82
CA ALA A 74 10.33 1.31 -4.13
C ALA A 74 10.33 0.10 -5.09
N VAL A 75 9.79 0.26 -6.29
CA VAL A 75 9.76 -0.78 -7.34
C VAL A 75 11.16 -1.10 -7.86
N ALA A 76 12.02 -0.10 -8.02
CA ALA A 76 13.38 -0.27 -8.52
C ALA A 76 14.34 -0.88 -7.49
N ARG A 77 13.94 -1.01 -6.22
CA ARG A 77 14.80 -1.53 -5.15
C ARG A 77 15.09 -3.01 -5.36
N PRO A 78 16.35 -3.46 -5.25
CA PRO A 78 16.69 -4.87 -5.32
C PRO A 78 15.94 -5.69 -4.25
N GLY A 79 15.31 -6.80 -4.66
CA GLY A 79 14.54 -7.66 -3.76
C GLY A 79 13.17 -7.13 -3.35
N ALA A 80 12.69 -6.04 -3.97
CA ALA A 80 11.36 -5.52 -3.71
C ALA A 80 10.26 -6.54 -4.05
N ASP A 81 9.28 -6.67 -3.17
CA ASP A 81 8.07 -7.44 -3.45
C ASP A 81 7.15 -6.63 -4.40
N GLN A 82 7.37 -6.85 -5.70
CA GLN A 82 6.62 -6.18 -6.77
C GLN A 82 5.11 -6.41 -6.65
N ALA A 83 4.69 -7.61 -6.24
CA ALA A 83 3.28 -7.95 -6.11
C ALA A 83 2.63 -7.17 -4.97
N ALA A 84 3.30 -7.11 -3.80
CA ALA A 84 2.81 -6.33 -2.66
C ALA A 84 2.79 -4.82 -2.95
N LEU A 85 3.81 -4.30 -3.65
CA LEU A 85 3.87 -2.89 -4.05
C LEU A 85 2.73 -2.53 -5.00
N THR A 86 2.49 -3.34 -6.03
CA THR A 86 1.39 -3.15 -6.99
C THR A 86 0.04 -3.21 -6.29
N ALA A 87 -0.22 -4.27 -5.51
CA ALA A 87 -1.47 -4.40 -4.77
C ALA A 87 -1.70 -3.24 -3.78
N GLY A 88 -0.63 -2.74 -3.17
CA GLY A 88 -0.69 -1.55 -2.30
C GLY A 88 -1.03 -0.28 -3.08
N GLN A 89 -0.48 -0.13 -4.28
CA GLN A 89 -0.76 1.02 -5.14
C GLN A 89 -2.21 1.01 -5.66
N ASP A 90 -2.73 -0.16 -6.03
CA ASP A 90 -4.11 -0.31 -6.50
C ASP A 90 -5.12 0.02 -5.39
N ARG A 91 -4.86 -0.47 -4.15
CA ARG A 91 -5.70 -0.12 -2.99
C ARG A 91 -5.68 1.37 -2.69
N TRP A 92 -4.49 1.99 -2.76
CA TRP A 92 -4.36 3.43 -2.59
C TRP A 92 -5.12 4.20 -3.68
N ALA A 93 -4.98 3.83 -4.95
CA ALA A 93 -5.69 4.49 -6.04
C ALA A 93 -7.22 4.41 -5.87
N THR A 94 -7.72 3.25 -5.43
CA THR A 94 -9.13 3.06 -5.10
C THR A 94 -9.56 3.97 -3.94
N ALA A 95 -8.76 4.08 -2.89
CA ALA A 95 -9.06 4.94 -1.74
C ALA A 95 -9.05 6.44 -2.13
N ARG A 96 -8.05 6.88 -2.93
CA ARG A 96 -7.98 8.23 -3.49
C ARG A 96 -9.24 8.57 -4.29
N ASP A 97 -9.62 7.69 -5.21
CA ASP A 97 -10.79 7.92 -6.07
C ASP A 97 -12.11 7.88 -5.27
N GLY A 98 -12.15 7.08 -4.20
CA GLY A 98 -13.26 7.04 -3.23
C GLY A 98 -13.47 8.37 -2.49
N CYS A 99 -12.46 9.23 -2.39
CA CYS A 99 -12.60 10.58 -1.84
C CYS A 99 -13.62 11.45 -2.60
N ALA A 100 -13.97 11.09 -3.84
CA ALA A 100 -15.04 11.77 -4.59
C ALA A 100 -16.39 11.77 -3.88
N GLN A 101 -16.62 10.82 -2.95
CA GLN A 101 -17.84 10.71 -2.16
C GLN A 101 -17.70 11.33 -0.76
N ASN A 102 -16.52 11.84 -0.40
CA ASN A 102 -16.28 12.43 0.92
C ASN A 102 -16.71 13.91 0.92
N PRO A 103 -17.49 14.39 1.91
CA PRO A 103 -17.87 15.80 2.02
C PRO A 103 -16.67 16.73 2.18
N GLU A 104 -15.57 16.23 2.77
CA GLU A 104 -14.28 16.92 2.89
C GLU A 104 -13.26 16.35 1.91
N MET A 105 -13.62 16.34 0.62
CA MET A 105 -12.87 15.67 -0.44
C MET A 105 -11.38 16.04 -0.44
N ARG A 106 -11.05 17.33 -0.29
CA ARG A 106 -9.66 17.80 -0.30
C ARG A 106 -8.86 17.21 0.87
N THR A 107 -9.41 17.22 2.08
CA THR A 107 -8.78 16.61 3.28
C THR A 107 -8.57 15.12 3.09
N CYS A 108 -9.60 14.41 2.64
CA CYS A 108 -9.52 12.98 2.30
C CYS A 108 -8.39 12.68 1.31
N LEU A 109 -8.25 13.48 0.25
CA LEU A 109 -7.19 13.33 -0.75
C LEU A 109 -5.81 13.55 -0.14
N VAL A 110 -5.60 14.62 0.61
CA VAL A 110 -4.31 14.88 1.29
C VAL A 110 -3.93 13.69 2.17
N GLU A 111 -4.85 13.22 3.01
CA GLU A 111 -4.62 12.07 3.89
C GLU A 111 -4.33 10.77 3.12
N ALA A 112 -5.02 10.52 2.00
CA ALA A 112 -4.78 9.35 1.16
C ALA A 112 -3.35 9.37 0.58
N TYR A 113 -2.89 10.50 0.06
CA TYR A 113 -1.54 10.66 -0.45
C TYR A 113 -0.47 10.53 0.65
N GLN A 114 -0.63 11.26 1.76
CA GLN A 114 0.30 11.21 2.89
C GLN A 114 0.39 9.80 3.48
N THR A 115 -0.74 9.12 3.65
CA THR A 115 -0.77 7.73 4.13
C THR A 115 0.04 6.81 3.24
N ARG A 116 -0.11 6.91 1.91
CA ARG A 116 0.64 6.07 0.98
C ARG A 116 2.13 6.39 0.98
N LEU A 117 2.50 7.66 1.01
CA LEU A 117 3.90 8.09 1.14
C LEU A 117 4.56 7.50 2.38
N VAL A 118 3.87 7.57 3.53
CA VAL A 118 4.35 6.96 4.78
C VAL A 118 4.48 5.44 4.67
N GLN A 119 3.51 4.75 4.08
CA GLN A 119 3.59 3.30 3.85
C GLN A 119 4.81 2.90 3.01
N LEU A 120 5.12 3.64 1.96
CA LEU A 120 6.30 3.41 1.14
C LEU A 120 7.59 3.71 1.91
N ALA A 121 7.59 4.77 2.71
CA ALA A 121 8.75 5.18 3.51
C ALA A 121 9.07 4.18 4.62
N ILE A 122 8.08 3.73 5.39
CA ILE A 122 8.31 2.74 6.47
C ILE A 122 8.70 1.35 5.94
N ALA A 123 8.32 1.02 4.70
CA ALA A 123 8.74 -0.21 4.02
C ALA A 123 10.15 -0.12 3.43
N ASP A 124 10.79 1.05 3.45
CA ASP A 124 12.16 1.22 3.03
C ASP A 124 13.13 0.81 4.14
N PRO A 125 14.01 -0.20 3.93
CA PRO A 125 14.98 -0.61 4.93
C PRO A 125 16.00 0.48 5.29
N ALA A 126 16.16 1.53 4.46
CA ALA A 126 16.98 2.68 4.77
C ALA A 126 16.31 3.67 5.74
N THR A 127 15.01 3.53 5.97
CA THR A 127 14.29 4.41 6.91
C THR A 127 14.66 4.08 8.34
N VAL A 128 15.11 5.10 9.08
CA VAL A 128 15.38 4.95 10.51
C VAL A 128 14.05 4.71 11.24
N THR A 129 13.93 3.53 11.83
CA THR A 129 12.74 3.12 12.56
C THR A 129 12.82 3.63 14.02
N PRO A 130 11.86 4.45 14.49
CA PRO A 130 11.81 4.91 15.86
C PRO A 130 11.53 3.77 16.85
N PRO A 131 11.90 3.92 18.15
CA PRO A 131 11.56 2.95 19.17
C PRO A 131 10.05 2.78 19.29
N VAL A 132 9.61 1.54 19.61
CA VAL A 132 8.21 1.23 19.88
C VAL A 132 7.85 1.68 21.30
N VAL A 133 6.82 2.51 21.41
CA VAL A 133 6.20 2.90 22.69
C VAL A 133 4.99 2.00 22.94
N THR A 134 4.94 1.35 24.10
CA THR A 134 3.82 0.48 24.50
C THR A 134 2.98 1.17 25.57
N TYR A 135 1.69 1.28 25.34
CA TYR A 135 0.77 1.97 26.24
C TYR A 135 0.03 1.01 27.16
N ARG A 136 -0.30 1.50 28.36
CA ARG A 136 -1.17 0.79 29.31
C ARG A 136 -2.61 1.23 29.07
N CYS A 137 -3.35 0.40 28.39
CA CYS A 137 -4.76 0.62 28.03
C CYS A 137 -5.69 -0.25 28.89
N PRO A 138 -7.00 0.12 29.01
CA PRO A 138 -8.02 -0.76 29.58
C PRO A 138 -8.05 -2.10 28.85
N ALA A 139 -8.38 -3.19 29.58
CA ALA A 139 -8.34 -4.55 29.03
C ALA A 139 -9.26 -4.75 27.81
N ASP A 140 -10.40 -4.10 27.82
CA ASP A 140 -11.38 -4.12 26.72
C ASP A 140 -10.92 -3.33 25.48
N ALA A 141 -10.11 -2.28 25.68
CA ALA A 141 -9.47 -1.54 24.57
C ALA A 141 -8.43 -2.38 23.84
N GLY A 142 -7.76 -3.31 24.54
CA GLY A 142 -6.71 -4.16 24.00
C GLY A 142 -5.34 -3.44 23.87
N PRO A 143 -4.32 -4.15 23.35
CA PRO A 143 -2.97 -3.61 23.26
C PRO A 143 -2.86 -2.48 22.24
N LEU A 144 -2.05 -1.46 22.59
CA LEU A 144 -1.69 -0.35 21.75
C LEU A 144 -0.19 -0.12 21.79
N THR A 145 0.42 0.01 20.63
CA THR A 145 1.79 0.51 20.48
C THR A 145 1.85 1.67 19.50
N ALA A 146 2.87 2.49 19.61
CA ALA A 146 3.12 3.60 18.67
C ALA A 146 4.60 3.74 18.32
N GLN A 147 4.87 4.27 17.14
CA GLN A 147 6.18 4.76 16.67
C GLN A 147 6.00 6.15 16.09
N PHE A 148 6.87 7.09 16.48
CA PHE A 148 6.76 8.50 16.08
C PHE A 148 7.87 8.86 15.10
N TYR A 149 7.53 9.01 13.84
CA TYR A 149 8.42 9.36 12.74
C TYR A 149 8.49 10.87 12.59
N ASN A 150 9.27 11.53 13.48
CA ASN A 150 9.42 12.98 13.46
C ASN A 150 10.22 13.50 12.26
N GLN A 151 10.93 12.60 11.56
CA GLN A 151 11.66 12.91 10.33
C GLN A 151 10.76 12.95 9.07
N PHE A 152 9.52 12.53 9.16
CA PHE A 152 8.57 12.61 8.05
C PHE A 152 7.92 14.02 7.96
N ASP A 153 7.43 14.34 6.78
CA ASP A 153 6.70 15.56 6.50
C ASP A 153 5.32 15.23 5.91
N PRO A 154 4.26 15.42 6.71
CA PRO A 154 4.25 15.87 8.12
C PRO A 154 4.79 14.80 9.08
N PRO A 155 5.24 15.20 10.30
CA PRO A 155 5.57 14.24 11.36
C PRO A 155 4.39 13.30 11.62
N THR A 156 4.69 12.00 11.80
CA THR A 156 3.67 10.95 11.72
C THR A 156 3.76 10.01 12.92
N ALA A 157 2.60 9.69 13.50
CA ALA A 157 2.44 8.59 14.44
C ALA A 157 1.91 7.36 13.72
N VAL A 158 2.62 6.24 13.84
CA VAL A 158 2.19 4.92 13.36
C VAL A 158 1.77 4.10 14.57
N LEU A 159 0.46 3.93 14.73
CA LEU A 159 -0.12 3.18 15.83
C LEU A 159 -0.40 1.75 15.36
N ASN A 160 -0.20 0.77 16.25
CA ASN A 160 -0.71 -0.59 16.08
C ASN A 160 -1.72 -0.86 17.19
N TRP A 161 -2.98 -0.97 16.82
CA TRP A 161 -4.08 -1.25 17.73
C TRP A 161 -4.83 -2.50 17.30
N LYS A 162 -4.89 -3.49 18.19
CA LYS A 162 -5.52 -4.79 17.90
C LYS A 162 -5.01 -5.43 16.58
N GLY A 163 -3.71 -5.27 16.30
CA GLY A 163 -3.08 -5.79 15.07
C GLY A 163 -3.34 -4.97 13.81
N ASN A 164 -4.07 -3.85 13.90
CA ASN A 164 -4.32 -2.96 12.78
C ASN A 164 -3.45 -1.70 12.86
N GLN A 165 -2.75 -1.41 11.78
CA GLN A 165 -1.95 -0.20 11.67
C GLN A 165 -2.84 1.02 11.40
N GLN A 166 -2.61 2.10 12.16
CA GLN A 166 -3.20 3.41 11.96
C GLN A 166 -2.07 4.42 11.75
N ILE A 167 -2.16 5.21 10.69
CA ILE A 167 -1.21 6.28 10.38
C ILE A 167 -1.92 7.60 10.63
N LEU A 168 -1.39 8.39 11.56
CA LEU A 168 -1.94 9.68 11.96
C LEU A 168 -0.88 10.76 11.78
N PHE A 169 -1.30 11.97 11.44
CA PHE A 169 -0.43 13.09 11.12
C PHE A 169 -0.44 14.12 12.25
N LEU A 170 0.72 14.75 12.50
CA LEU A 170 0.82 15.79 13.53
C LEU A 170 -0.15 16.93 13.25
N GLU A 171 -0.91 17.30 14.29
CA GLU A 171 -1.85 18.40 14.27
C GLU A 171 -1.47 19.48 15.26
N PRO A 172 -1.87 20.75 15.01
CA PRO A 172 -1.73 21.81 16.01
C PRO A 172 -2.40 21.44 17.32
N SER A 173 -1.68 21.63 18.43
CA SER A 173 -2.20 21.40 19.78
C SER A 173 -1.77 22.54 20.70
N GLY A 174 -2.67 22.99 21.58
CA GLY A 174 -2.35 23.99 22.62
C GLY A 174 -1.47 23.42 23.73
N SER A 175 -1.46 22.07 23.89
CA SER A 175 -0.61 21.38 24.85
C SER A 175 -0.54 19.90 24.51
N GLY A 176 0.59 19.25 24.82
CA GLY A 176 0.85 17.85 24.49
C GLY A 176 1.05 17.60 23.00
N ALA A 177 1.06 16.34 22.60
CA ALA A 177 1.22 15.89 21.22
C ALA A 177 -0.11 15.39 20.68
N ARG A 178 -0.54 15.94 19.55
CA ARG A 178 -1.77 15.54 18.88
C ARG A 178 -1.46 15.06 17.46
N TYR A 179 -1.99 13.90 17.12
CA TYR A 179 -1.94 13.33 15.78
C TYR A 179 -3.34 12.92 15.37
N GLY A 180 -3.71 13.24 14.13
CA GLY A 180 -5.05 12.97 13.64
C GLY A 180 -5.11 12.63 12.16
N ARG A 181 -6.27 12.14 11.79
CA ARG A 181 -6.81 12.06 10.43
C ARG A 181 -8.31 11.87 10.54
N GLN A 182 -9.06 12.00 9.45
CA GLN A 182 -10.51 11.82 9.48
C GLN A 182 -10.93 10.53 10.20
N GLY A 183 -11.74 10.68 11.27
CA GLY A 183 -12.27 9.57 12.07
C GLY A 183 -11.29 8.92 13.04
N SER A 184 -10.08 9.47 13.21
CA SER A 184 -9.10 8.94 14.17
C SER A 184 -8.25 10.07 14.78
N GLU A 185 -8.04 9.99 16.10
CA GLU A 185 -7.24 10.94 16.86
C GLU A 185 -6.40 10.21 17.92
N TYR A 186 -5.20 10.69 18.12
CA TYR A 186 -4.32 10.43 19.25
C TYR A 186 -3.95 11.76 19.89
N TRP A 187 -4.23 11.94 21.17
CA TRP A 187 -3.83 13.13 21.90
C TRP A 187 -3.22 12.76 23.24
N GLU A 188 -1.92 13.01 23.38
CA GLU A 188 -1.20 12.84 24.64
C GLU A 188 -1.10 14.15 25.39
N HIS A 189 -1.49 14.12 26.65
CA HIS A 189 -1.34 15.25 27.58
C HIS A 189 -1.15 14.75 29.01
N GLN A 190 -0.09 15.23 29.70
CA GLN A 190 0.21 14.92 31.12
C GLN A 190 0.24 13.41 31.44
N GLY A 191 0.77 12.60 30.53
CA GLY A 191 0.89 11.13 30.72
C GLY A 191 -0.39 10.35 30.46
N GLU A 192 -1.48 11.01 30.09
CA GLU A 192 -2.67 10.37 29.55
C GLU A 192 -2.70 10.49 28.02
N VAL A 193 -3.20 9.45 27.39
CA VAL A 193 -3.38 9.39 25.94
C VAL A 193 -4.86 9.14 25.65
N LYS A 194 -5.53 10.13 25.11
CA LYS A 194 -6.90 10.01 24.63
C LYS A 194 -6.87 9.57 23.18
N LEU A 195 -7.65 8.56 22.87
CA LEU A 195 -7.69 7.97 21.53
C LEU A 195 -9.14 7.90 21.04
N GLU A 196 -9.30 8.22 19.78
CA GLU A 196 -10.46 7.85 18.98
C GLU A 196 -9.93 7.14 17.74
N LEU A 197 -10.18 5.84 17.61
CA LEU A 197 -9.73 5.04 16.47
C LEU A 197 -10.93 4.35 15.83
N ASN A 198 -11.25 4.74 14.61
CA ASN A 198 -12.40 4.22 13.88
C ASN A 198 -13.72 4.31 14.69
N GLY A 199 -13.95 5.44 15.37
CA GLY A 199 -15.13 5.69 16.20
C GLY A 199 -15.09 5.07 17.60
N THR A 200 -14.05 4.29 17.95
CA THR A 200 -13.89 3.76 19.32
C THR A 200 -13.03 4.71 20.14
N LYS A 201 -13.60 5.16 21.27
CA LYS A 201 -12.92 6.09 22.22
C LYS A 201 -12.45 5.35 23.46
N PHE A 202 -11.20 5.59 23.85
CA PHE A 202 -10.61 5.06 25.07
C PHE A 202 -9.43 5.92 25.52
N VAL A 203 -9.00 5.70 26.78
CA VAL A 203 -7.87 6.41 27.36
C VAL A 203 -6.82 5.40 27.80
N CYS A 204 -5.58 5.62 27.40
CA CYS A 204 -4.42 4.87 27.83
C CYS A 204 -3.48 5.74 28.64
N ARG A 205 -2.49 5.12 29.31
CA ARG A 205 -1.41 5.84 29.99
C ARG A 205 -0.09 5.59 29.25
N ALA A 206 0.71 6.64 29.16
CA ALA A 206 2.10 6.52 28.72
C ALA A 206 2.88 5.56 29.62
N PRO A 207 3.97 4.94 29.10
CA PRO A 207 4.79 4.00 29.84
C PRO A 207 5.35 4.60 31.12
#